data_b345e0c37f6bd6001dfe5d441c933825
#
_entry.id   b345e0c37f6bd6001dfe5d441c933825
#
_cell.length_a   1.000
_cell.length_b   1.000
_cell.length_c   1.000
_cell.angle_alpha   90.00
_cell.angle_beta   90.00
_cell.angle_gamma   90.00
#
_symmetry.space_group_name_H-M   'P 1'
#
loop_
_entity.id
_entity.type
_entity.pdbx_description
1 polymer ?
#
loop_
_entity_poly.entity_id
_entity_poly.type
_entity_poly.pdbx_seq_one_letter_code
_entity_poly.pdbx_strand_id
1 'polypeptide(L)'
;IKTLVASMPISQRPEHHDLSIKHAQWLTQKYSNAYSVEIDLTYPFLTFENSMKDKKFTSDLGLANSKARLRMMTLYQISASTTGLVVGTGNKVEDFGVGFYTKYGDGGVDISPIADCTKSQVWAMGKELGILEEIQMAEPTDGLWSDGRTDTDQLGMSYKEIEHLM
;
A
#
# COMPACT_ATOMS: atom_id res chain seq x y z
N ILE A 1 7.05 -20.73 -5.40
CA ILE A 1 5.73 -20.05 -5.35
C ILE A 1 5.74 -18.95 -6.42
N LYS A 2 4.67 -18.82 -7.20
CA LYS A 2 4.51 -17.68 -8.12
C LYS A 2 4.01 -16.47 -7.34
N THR A 3 4.59 -15.32 -7.60
CA THR A 3 4.24 -14.06 -6.95
C THR A 3 3.78 -13.05 -7.99
N LEU A 4 2.58 -12.48 -7.83
CA LEU A 4 2.07 -11.39 -8.66
C LEU A 4 2.13 -10.08 -7.88
N VAL A 5 2.79 -9.08 -8.46
CA VAL A 5 2.86 -7.72 -7.94
C VAL A 5 1.88 -6.86 -8.74
N ALA A 6 0.91 -6.27 -8.06
CA ALA A 6 -0.10 -5.44 -8.70
C ALA A 6 0.11 -3.96 -8.36
N SER A 7 0.36 -3.13 -9.38
CA SER A 7 0.30 -1.67 -9.27
C SER A 7 -1.13 -1.21 -9.59
N MET A 8 -1.72 -0.45 -8.68
CA MET A 8 -3.14 -0.05 -8.79
C MET A 8 -3.28 1.47 -8.54
N PRO A 9 -2.86 2.31 -9.50
CA PRO A 9 -2.98 3.75 -9.35
C PRO A 9 -4.45 4.20 -9.24
N ILE A 10 -4.69 5.22 -8.38
CA ILE A 10 -5.97 5.93 -8.25
C ILE A 10 -5.63 7.42 -8.19
N SER A 11 -5.54 8.09 -9.34
CA SER A 11 -5.09 9.47 -9.44
C SER A 11 -3.80 9.72 -8.66
N GLN A 12 -2.88 8.77 -8.77
CA GLN A 12 -1.64 8.76 -8.00
C GLN A 12 -0.70 9.86 -8.46
N ARG A 13 0.11 10.40 -7.56
CA ARG A 13 1.20 11.33 -7.93
C ARG A 13 2.20 10.59 -8.81
N PRO A 14 2.70 11.22 -9.90
CA PRO A 14 3.61 10.56 -10.82
C PRO A 14 4.84 9.94 -10.14
N GLU A 15 5.42 10.64 -9.16
CA GLU A 15 6.63 10.19 -8.44
C GLU A 15 6.40 8.85 -7.71
N HIS A 16 5.24 8.71 -7.05
CA HIS A 16 4.91 7.47 -6.34
C HIS A 16 4.59 6.34 -7.31
N HIS A 17 3.92 6.66 -8.43
CA HIS A 17 3.61 5.68 -9.46
C HIS A 17 4.89 5.15 -10.11
N ASP A 18 5.82 6.04 -10.47
CA ASP A 18 7.11 5.67 -11.07
C ASP A 18 7.93 4.75 -10.15
N LEU A 19 7.96 5.02 -8.84
CA LEU A 19 8.63 4.13 -7.87
C LEU A 19 8.00 2.74 -7.85
N SER A 20 6.66 2.64 -7.93
CA SER A 20 5.98 1.34 -7.94
C SER A 20 6.32 0.54 -9.20
N ILE A 21 6.39 1.19 -10.37
CA ILE A 21 6.78 0.56 -11.63
C ILE A 21 8.24 0.10 -11.59
N LYS A 22 9.16 0.96 -11.14
CA LYS A 22 10.57 0.60 -10.97
C LYS A 22 10.76 -0.62 -10.06
N HIS A 23 10.03 -0.65 -8.93
CA HIS A 23 10.09 -1.78 -8.01
C HIS A 23 9.55 -3.06 -8.62
N ALA A 24 8.43 -3.00 -9.31
CA ALA A 24 7.86 -4.15 -10.02
C ALA A 24 8.83 -4.70 -11.08
N GLN A 25 9.49 -3.82 -11.85
CA GLN A 25 10.51 -4.20 -12.83
C GLN A 25 11.72 -4.86 -12.16
N TRP A 26 12.24 -4.28 -11.08
CA TRP A 26 13.35 -4.84 -10.31
C TRP A 26 13.01 -6.26 -9.78
N LEU A 27 11.81 -6.46 -9.23
CA LEU A 27 11.35 -7.75 -8.75
C LEU A 27 11.28 -8.80 -9.86
N THR A 28 10.69 -8.45 -10.99
CA THR A 28 10.51 -9.38 -12.12
C THR A 28 11.82 -9.71 -12.85
N GLN A 29 12.80 -8.81 -12.80
CA GLN A 29 14.15 -9.07 -13.32
C GLN A 29 14.96 -9.95 -12.36
N LYS A 30 14.81 -9.75 -11.05
CA LYS A 30 15.58 -10.47 -10.03
C LYS A 30 15.04 -11.88 -9.77
N TYR A 31 13.72 -12.07 -9.85
CA TYR A 31 13.06 -13.32 -9.49
C TYR A 31 12.23 -13.87 -10.65
N SER A 32 12.61 -15.01 -11.21
CA SER A 32 11.94 -15.65 -12.36
C SER A 32 10.51 -16.10 -12.07
N ASN A 33 10.10 -16.17 -10.82
CA ASN A 33 8.76 -16.53 -10.36
C ASN A 33 7.91 -15.31 -9.98
N ALA A 34 8.43 -14.08 -10.18
CA ALA A 34 7.70 -12.84 -9.98
C ALA A 34 7.13 -12.32 -11.30
N TYR A 35 5.92 -11.84 -11.27
CA TYR A 35 5.19 -11.24 -12.38
C TYR A 35 4.61 -9.91 -11.93
N SER A 36 4.40 -8.97 -12.85
CA SER A 36 3.76 -7.69 -12.54
C SER A 36 2.56 -7.43 -13.42
N VAL A 37 1.59 -6.73 -12.86
CA VAL A 37 0.42 -6.21 -13.58
C VAL A 37 0.13 -4.79 -13.11
N GLU A 38 -0.29 -3.95 -14.02
CA GLU A 38 -0.84 -2.63 -13.70
C GLU A 38 -2.34 -2.61 -14.00
N ILE A 39 -3.12 -2.12 -13.04
CA ILE A 39 -4.57 -1.97 -13.17
C ILE A 39 -4.93 -0.56 -12.69
N ASP A 40 -5.17 0.34 -13.62
CA ASP A 40 -5.60 1.70 -13.28
C ASP A 40 -7.03 1.70 -12.74
N LEU A 41 -7.16 2.06 -11.47
CA LEU A 41 -8.43 2.14 -10.76
C LEU A 41 -8.97 3.58 -10.66
N THR A 42 -8.37 4.53 -11.37
CA THR A 42 -8.76 5.94 -11.34
C THR A 42 -10.22 6.13 -11.79
N TYR A 43 -10.58 5.60 -12.96
CA TYR A 43 -11.95 5.73 -13.47
C TYR A 43 -13.00 5.01 -12.61
N PRO A 44 -12.82 3.76 -12.19
CA PRO A 44 -13.72 3.11 -11.23
C PRO A 44 -13.91 3.90 -9.94
N PHE A 45 -12.83 4.44 -9.36
CA PHE A 45 -12.91 5.24 -8.15
C PHE A 45 -13.65 6.57 -8.37
N LEU A 46 -13.38 7.30 -9.44
CA LEU A 46 -14.07 8.56 -9.75
C LEU A 46 -15.58 8.35 -9.96
N THR A 47 -15.97 7.23 -10.57
CA THR A 47 -17.39 6.87 -10.73
C THR A 47 -18.06 6.64 -9.38
N PHE A 48 -17.40 5.90 -8.49
CA PHE A 48 -17.85 5.69 -7.12
C PHE A 48 -17.94 7.01 -6.35
N GLU A 49 -16.88 7.82 -6.38
CA GLU A 49 -16.82 9.12 -5.71
C GLU A 49 -17.97 10.05 -6.13
N ASN A 50 -18.23 10.16 -7.44
CA ASN A 50 -19.34 10.96 -7.95
C ASN A 50 -20.70 10.45 -7.43
N SER A 51 -20.91 9.15 -7.42
CA SER A 51 -22.14 8.56 -6.87
C SER A 51 -22.34 8.89 -5.38
N MET A 52 -21.24 8.97 -4.62
CA MET A 52 -21.30 9.36 -3.19
C MET A 52 -21.56 10.86 -3.02
N LYS A 53 -20.91 11.71 -3.85
CA LYS A 53 -21.12 13.17 -3.86
C LYS A 53 -22.56 13.54 -4.17
N ASP A 54 -23.17 12.87 -5.12
CA ASP A 54 -24.59 13.09 -5.48
C ASP A 54 -25.53 12.83 -4.29
N LYS A 55 -25.14 12.00 -3.36
CA LYS A 55 -25.88 11.69 -2.12
C LYS A 55 -25.36 12.42 -0.88
N LYS A 56 -24.42 13.35 -1.05
CA LYS A 56 -23.79 14.16 0.00
C LYS A 56 -22.96 13.34 1.02
N PHE A 57 -22.43 12.19 0.63
CA PHE A 57 -21.49 11.40 1.42
C PHE A 57 -20.07 11.76 1.01
N THR A 58 -19.53 12.86 1.53
CA THR A 58 -18.30 13.53 1.04
C THR A 58 -17.19 13.60 2.08
N SER A 59 -17.12 12.67 3.03
CA SER A 59 -16.02 12.61 3.98
C SER A 59 -14.70 12.29 3.26
N ASP A 60 -13.71 13.17 3.38
CA ASP A 60 -12.38 12.97 2.77
C ASP A 60 -11.71 11.69 3.29
N LEU A 61 -11.76 11.45 4.61
CA LEU A 61 -11.26 10.21 5.21
C LEU A 61 -12.04 8.98 4.70
N GLY A 62 -13.36 9.11 4.53
CA GLY A 62 -14.19 8.06 3.94
C GLY A 62 -13.78 7.71 2.52
N LEU A 63 -13.48 8.72 1.70
CA LEU A 63 -13.03 8.56 0.31
C LEU A 63 -11.59 7.99 0.25
N ALA A 64 -10.68 8.46 1.11
CA ALA A 64 -9.34 7.89 1.25
C ALA A 64 -9.41 6.39 1.58
N ASN A 65 -10.16 6.01 2.61
CA ASN A 65 -10.39 4.61 2.96
C ASN A 65 -11.05 3.80 1.83
N SER A 66 -11.89 4.42 1.02
CA SER A 66 -12.51 3.75 -0.12
C SER A 66 -11.52 3.42 -1.23
N LYS A 67 -10.46 4.23 -1.42
CA LYS A 67 -9.35 3.88 -2.33
C LYS A 67 -8.63 2.60 -1.87
N ALA A 68 -8.31 2.50 -0.58
CA ALA A 68 -7.69 1.28 -0.03
C ALA A 68 -8.59 0.05 -0.18
N ARG A 69 -9.91 0.19 0.06
CA ARG A 69 -10.89 -0.89 -0.11
C ARG A 69 -11.06 -1.31 -1.57
N LEU A 70 -11.01 -0.38 -2.51
CA LEU A 70 -11.07 -0.70 -3.94
C LEU A 70 -9.83 -1.52 -4.37
N ARG A 71 -8.65 -1.18 -3.87
CA ARG A 71 -7.44 -1.98 -4.09
C ARG A 71 -7.58 -3.38 -3.49
N MET A 72 -8.04 -3.49 -2.25
CA MET A 72 -8.30 -4.79 -1.61
C MET A 72 -9.26 -5.64 -2.43
N MET A 73 -10.41 -5.10 -2.85
CA MET A 73 -11.38 -5.81 -3.69
C MET A 73 -10.75 -6.31 -4.99
N THR A 74 -9.90 -5.49 -5.62
CA THR A 74 -9.19 -5.85 -6.85
C THR A 74 -8.19 -6.98 -6.61
N LEU A 75 -7.44 -6.95 -5.51
CA LEU A 75 -6.51 -8.02 -5.13
C LEU A 75 -7.24 -9.35 -4.90
N TYR A 76 -8.37 -9.34 -4.22
CA TYR A 76 -9.17 -10.55 -4.03
C TYR A 76 -9.81 -11.06 -5.32
N GLN A 77 -10.17 -10.18 -6.26
CA GLN A 77 -10.60 -10.62 -7.58
C GLN A 77 -9.47 -11.31 -8.35
N ILE A 78 -8.25 -10.78 -8.29
CA ILE A 78 -7.06 -11.41 -8.88
C ILE A 78 -6.78 -12.75 -8.19
N SER A 79 -6.76 -12.77 -6.87
CA SER A 79 -6.50 -13.95 -6.04
C SER A 79 -7.48 -15.09 -6.39
N ALA A 80 -8.78 -14.81 -6.44
CA ALA A 80 -9.79 -15.78 -6.82
C ALA A 80 -9.59 -16.30 -8.25
N SER A 81 -9.19 -15.44 -9.18
CA SER A 81 -8.97 -15.81 -10.60
C SER A 81 -7.70 -16.64 -10.82
N THR A 82 -6.75 -16.59 -9.87
CA THR A 82 -5.44 -17.24 -9.97
C THR A 82 -5.21 -18.36 -8.95
N THR A 83 -6.21 -18.65 -8.12
CA THR A 83 -6.10 -19.57 -6.98
C THR A 83 -4.95 -19.17 -6.06
N GLY A 84 -4.86 -17.87 -5.76
CA GLY A 84 -3.81 -17.26 -4.96
C GLY A 84 -4.29 -16.83 -3.58
N LEU A 85 -3.36 -16.24 -2.82
CA LEU A 85 -3.61 -15.57 -1.54
C LEU A 85 -3.20 -14.10 -1.66
N VAL A 86 -3.90 -13.24 -0.94
CA VAL A 86 -3.53 -11.82 -0.80
C VAL A 86 -2.53 -11.68 0.34
N VAL A 87 -1.36 -11.11 0.02
CA VAL A 87 -0.27 -10.87 0.96
C VAL A 87 -0.29 -9.44 1.42
N GLY A 88 -0.45 -9.23 2.73
CA GLY A 88 -0.40 -7.93 3.38
C GLY A 88 1.03 -7.42 3.57
N THR A 89 1.16 -6.11 3.63
CA THR A 89 2.43 -5.39 3.79
C THR A 89 2.47 -4.52 5.05
N GLY A 90 1.45 -4.61 5.91
CA GLY A 90 1.42 -3.94 7.21
C GLY A 90 2.51 -4.46 8.13
N ASN A 91 3.10 -3.58 8.91
CA ASN A 91 4.12 -3.90 9.90
C ASN A 91 3.60 -3.71 11.32
N LYS A 92 4.40 -4.14 12.31
CA LYS A 92 4.01 -4.11 13.71
C LYS A 92 3.65 -2.72 14.23
N VAL A 93 4.37 -1.69 13.79
CA VAL A 93 4.12 -0.32 14.25
C VAL A 93 2.79 0.20 13.72
N GLU A 94 2.54 -0.01 12.42
CA GLU A 94 1.31 0.42 11.75
C GLU A 94 0.09 -0.32 12.31
N ASP A 95 0.12 -1.65 12.31
CA ASP A 95 -1.06 -2.47 12.59
C ASP A 95 -1.35 -2.56 14.10
N PHE A 96 -0.34 -2.85 14.91
CA PHE A 96 -0.51 -3.12 16.34
C PHE A 96 -0.11 -1.94 17.25
N GLY A 97 0.83 -1.09 16.79
CA GLY A 97 1.27 0.08 17.55
C GLY A 97 0.21 1.17 17.56
N VAL A 98 -0.15 1.67 16.40
CA VAL A 98 -1.02 2.85 16.26
C VAL A 98 -2.35 2.60 15.53
N GLY A 99 -2.56 1.43 14.93
CA GLY A 99 -3.76 1.13 14.17
C GLY A 99 -3.88 1.94 12.88
N PHE A 100 -2.75 2.22 12.23
CA PHE A 100 -2.67 3.02 11.00
C PHE A 100 -2.89 2.17 9.77
N TYR A 101 -4.11 1.73 9.56
CA TYR A 101 -4.56 0.97 8.39
C TYR A 101 -6.05 1.18 8.13
N THR A 102 -6.49 0.89 6.93
CA THR A 102 -7.91 0.88 6.59
C THR A 102 -8.52 -0.49 6.85
N LYS A 103 -9.50 -0.56 7.77
CA LYS A 103 -10.29 -1.78 7.98
C LYS A 103 -10.96 -2.21 6.67
N TYR A 104 -10.72 -3.47 6.27
CA TYR A 104 -11.17 -4.04 4.98
C TYR A 104 -10.59 -3.34 3.76
N GLY A 105 -9.47 -2.63 3.91
CA GLY A 105 -8.63 -2.12 2.85
C GLY A 105 -7.30 -2.85 2.86
N ASP A 106 -6.22 -2.15 3.14
CA ASP A 106 -4.87 -2.72 3.34
C ASP A 106 -4.79 -3.67 4.54
N GLY A 107 -5.66 -3.51 5.55
CA GLY A 107 -5.82 -4.49 6.63
C GLY A 107 -6.62 -5.75 6.25
N GLY A 108 -7.20 -5.81 5.05
CA GLY A 108 -7.97 -6.97 4.55
C GLY A 108 -7.10 -7.90 3.70
N VAL A 109 -6.40 -8.83 4.33
CA VAL A 109 -5.43 -9.72 3.68
C VAL A 109 -5.52 -11.15 4.23
N ASP A 110 -4.97 -12.13 3.51
CA ASP A 110 -4.97 -13.52 3.94
C ASP A 110 -3.77 -13.85 4.85
N ILE A 111 -2.60 -13.25 4.56
CA ILE A 111 -1.37 -13.43 5.35
C ILE A 111 -0.61 -12.11 5.46
N SER A 112 0.10 -11.92 6.56
CA SER A 112 0.89 -10.71 6.86
C SER A 112 2.33 -11.09 7.28
N PRO A 113 3.24 -11.37 6.32
CA PRO A 113 4.56 -11.92 6.63
C PRO A 113 5.48 -11.03 7.47
N ILE A 114 5.25 -9.71 7.47
CA ILE A 114 6.06 -8.72 8.20
C ILE A 114 5.30 -8.07 9.36
N ALA A 115 4.14 -8.61 9.75
CA ALA A 115 3.31 -8.04 10.82
C ALA A 115 4.01 -7.96 12.19
N ASP A 116 4.96 -8.86 12.47
CA ASP A 116 5.75 -8.84 13.70
C ASP A 116 7.02 -7.97 13.62
N CYS A 117 7.33 -7.42 12.44
CA CYS A 117 8.50 -6.59 12.23
C CYS A 117 8.19 -5.11 12.52
N THR A 118 9.10 -4.42 13.20
CA THR A 118 9.03 -2.96 13.30
C THR A 118 9.39 -2.30 11.95
N LYS A 119 9.06 -1.03 11.76
CA LYS A 119 9.39 -0.29 10.53
C LYS A 119 10.91 -0.26 10.29
N SER A 120 11.69 -0.05 11.36
CA SER A 120 13.16 -0.07 11.30
C SER A 120 13.70 -1.44 10.86
N GLN A 121 13.08 -2.54 11.28
CA GLN A 121 13.44 -3.88 10.83
C GLN A 121 13.07 -4.10 9.35
N VAL A 122 11.93 -3.58 8.90
CA VAL A 122 11.53 -3.64 7.48
C VAL A 122 12.54 -2.89 6.61
N TRP A 123 13.00 -1.70 7.01
CA TRP A 123 14.07 -0.98 6.29
C TRP A 123 15.38 -1.76 6.26
N ALA A 124 15.78 -2.35 7.39
CA ALA A 124 17.00 -3.17 7.44
C ALA A 124 16.92 -4.39 6.50
N MET A 125 15.78 -5.08 6.45
CA MET A 125 15.53 -6.17 5.51
C MET A 125 15.57 -5.68 4.06
N GLY A 126 14.97 -4.52 3.77
CA GLY A 126 14.99 -3.93 2.43
C GLY A 126 16.42 -3.66 1.94
N LYS A 127 17.27 -3.16 2.82
CA LYS A 127 18.70 -2.93 2.55
C LYS A 127 19.45 -4.23 2.27
N GLU A 128 19.24 -5.25 3.11
CA GLU A 128 19.86 -6.56 2.96
C GLU A 128 19.42 -7.27 1.68
N LEU A 129 18.16 -7.16 1.31
CA LEU A 129 17.61 -7.70 0.07
C LEU A 129 18.07 -6.93 -1.18
N GLY A 130 18.71 -5.77 -1.02
CA GLY A 130 19.18 -4.92 -2.11
C GLY A 130 18.02 -4.26 -2.87
N ILE A 131 16.97 -3.86 -2.16
CA ILE A 131 15.89 -3.06 -2.75
C ILE A 131 16.46 -1.72 -3.23
N LEU A 132 15.92 -1.17 -4.31
CA LEU A 132 16.37 0.07 -4.92
C LEU A 132 16.49 1.20 -3.88
N GLU A 133 17.62 1.91 -3.90
CA GLU A 133 17.91 3.00 -2.96
C GLU A 133 16.82 4.08 -2.97
N GLU A 134 16.31 4.44 -4.16
CA GLU A 134 15.21 5.39 -4.31
C GLU A 134 13.96 5.01 -3.49
N ILE A 135 13.67 3.72 -3.37
CA ILE A 135 12.54 3.21 -2.58
C ILE A 135 12.86 3.24 -1.09
N GLN A 136 14.09 2.87 -0.72
CA GLN A 136 14.51 2.86 0.69
C GLN A 136 14.58 4.28 1.27
N MET A 137 14.89 5.29 0.45
CA MET A 137 14.97 6.70 0.84
C MET A 137 13.65 7.44 0.72
N ALA A 138 12.63 6.86 0.08
CA ALA A 138 11.31 7.48 -0.04
C ALA A 138 10.65 7.61 1.35
N GLU A 139 10.10 8.78 1.61
CA GLU A 139 9.31 8.99 2.84
C GLU A 139 8.05 8.11 2.81
N PRO A 140 7.75 7.41 3.90
CA PRO A 140 6.54 6.61 4.01
C PRO A 140 5.27 7.46 3.85
N THR A 141 4.36 6.99 3.01
CA THR A 141 3.05 7.60 2.79
C THR A 141 2.04 6.53 2.38
N ASP A 142 0.80 6.67 2.84
CA ASP A 142 -0.30 5.83 2.38
C ASP A 142 -0.73 6.13 0.93
N GLY A 143 -0.32 7.29 0.40
CA GLY A 143 -0.62 7.70 -0.97
C GLY A 143 -2.11 7.90 -1.25
N LEU A 144 -2.93 8.09 -0.23
CA LEU A 144 -4.40 8.22 -0.36
C LEU A 144 -4.85 9.68 -0.56
N TRP A 145 -3.98 10.64 -0.20
CA TRP A 145 -4.27 12.06 -0.16
C TRP A 145 -3.63 12.82 -1.33
N SER A 146 -4.33 13.82 -1.83
CA SER A 146 -3.86 14.62 -2.97
C SER A 146 -2.77 15.65 -2.58
N ASP A 147 -2.68 16.02 -1.31
CA ASP A 147 -1.70 16.98 -0.79
C ASP A 147 -0.29 16.37 -0.58
N GLY A 148 -0.18 15.04 -0.66
CA GLY A 148 1.11 14.33 -0.57
C GLY A 148 1.66 14.22 0.84
N ARG A 149 0.79 14.34 1.86
CA ARG A 149 1.19 14.16 3.27
C ARG A 149 1.84 12.81 3.50
N THR A 150 2.82 12.80 4.39
CA THR A 150 3.53 11.60 4.83
C THR A 150 2.82 10.91 5.99
N ASP A 151 3.24 9.70 6.32
CA ASP A 151 2.77 9.01 7.53
C ASP A 151 3.11 9.80 8.79
N THR A 152 4.31 10.41 8.84
CA THR A 152 4.74 11.26 9.96
C THR A 152 3.83 12.48 10.12
N ASP A 153 3.39 13.11 9.04
CA ASP A 153 2.43 14.22 9.09
C ASP A 153 1.07 13.78 9.68
N GLN A 154 0.65 12.56 9.38
CA GLN A 154 -0.63 12.03 9.84
C GLN A 154 -0.56 11.52 11.28
N LEU A 155 0.54 10.88 11.67
CA LEU A 155 0.75 10.31 13.00
C LEU A 155 1.25 11.34 14.02
N GLY A 156 1.87 12.44 13.57
CA GLY A 156 2.48 13.46 14.42
C GLY A 156 3.78 13.02 15.09
N MET A 157 4.29 11.84 14.76
CA MET A 157 5.53 11.25 15.29
C MET A 157 6.21 10.41 14.20
N SER A 158 7.53 10.35 14.25
CA SER A 158 8.31 9.46 13.40
C SER A 158 8.16 7.99 13.84
N TYR A 159 8.37 7.06 12.92
CA TYR A 159 8.36 5.63 13.24
C TYR A 159 9.32 5.24 14.35
N LYS A 160 10.51 5.87 14.41
CA LYS A 160 11.50 5.60 15.48
C LYS A 160 11.00 6.05 16.85
N GLU A 161 10.31 7.17 16.93
CA GLU A 161 9.72 7.64 18.18
C GLU A 161 8.60 6.71 18.64
N ILE A 162 7.74 6.27 17.73
CA ILE A 162 6.67 5.31 18.04
C ILE A 162 7.27 3.97 18.50
N GLU A 163 8.28 3.45 17.79
CA GLU A 163 8.97 2.21 18.17
C GLU A 163 9.60 2.28 19.58
N HIS A 164 10.07 3.46 19.99
CA HIS A 164 10.61 3.65 21.33
C HIS A 164 9.53 3.59 22.42
N LEU A 165 8.28 3.91 22.08
CA LEU A 165 7.14 3.90 23.01
C LEU A 165 6.45 2.54 23.09
N MET A 166 6.68 1.66 22.12
CA MET A 166 6.12 0.30 22.08
C MET A 166 6.89 -0.70 22.92
#